data_c8565e20216e45b1f15bb113f42ba9ba
#
_entry.id   c8565e20216e45b1f15bb113f42ba9ba
#
_cell.length_a   1.000
_cell.length_b   1.000
_cell.length_c   1.000
_cell.angle_alpha   90.00
_cell.angle_beta   90.00
_cell.angle_gamma   90.00
#
_symmetry.space_group_name_H-M   'P 1'
#
loop_
_entity.id
_entity.type
_entity.pdbx_description
1 polymer ?
#
loop_
_entity_poly.entity_id
_entity_poly.type
_entity_poly.pdbx_seq_one_letter_code
_entity_poly.pdbx_strand_id
1 'polypeptide(L)'
;MSLTQQLLVRALVATFWQQPYREPLIHWRTALHDRCLLPHFLWNDLGHVLTSLQQAGFNFEPQWFAPHFDFRCPPIGEFRTAGLHIRLRQALEPWYVLGEEPGSGGTTRYVDSSVERLQLHVTGLHAQHLEIAVNGVRVPLTATDTPGEFIAGVRYRAWAPPSCLHPTIGLHVPLTIDVFDTAAGRSLGGCRYHVDHPGGLNPEGFACRGDKP
;
A
#
# COMPACT_ATOMS: atom_id res chain seq x y z
N MET A 1 -17.06 -0.33 14.13
CA MET A 1 -17.32 -1.14 12.89
C MET A 1 -18.51 -0.53 12.19
N SER A 2 -18.43 -0.25 10.88
CA SER A 2 -19.53 0.33 10.13
C SER A 2 -20.63 -0.70 9.85
N LEU A 3 -21.82 -0.21 9.53
CA LEU A 3 -22.96 -1.08 9.15
C LEU A 3 -22.58 -1.98 7.97
N THR A 4 -21.91 -1.41 6.97
CA THR A 4 -21.47 -2.14 5.77
C THR A 4 -20.54 -3.31 6.10
N GLN A 5 -19.58 -3.12 7.00
CA GLN A 5 -18.69 -4.20 7.45
C GLN A 5 -19.44 -5.30 8.20
N GLN A 6 -20.41 -4.93 9.05
CA GLN A 6 -21.24 -5.91 9.75
C GLN A 6 -22.10 -6.73 8.79
N LEU A 7 -22.71 -6.08 7.81
CA LEU A 7 -23.50 -6.76 6.78
C LEU A 7 -22.64 -7.70 5.93
N LEU A 8 -21.41 -7.27 5.55
CA LEU A 8 -20.46 -8.10 4.83
C LEU A 8 -20.12 -9.38 5.60
N VAL A 9 -19.76 -9.25 6.89
CA VAL A 9 -19.43 -10.41 7.73
C VAL A 9 -20.64 -11.36 7.84
N ARG A 10 -21.85 -10.83 8.03
CA ARG A 10 -23.06 -11.66 8.12
C ARG A 10 -23.36 -12.39 6.81
N ALA A 11 -23.18 -11.73 5.67
CA ALA A 11 -23.37 -12.34 4.36
C ALA A 11 -22.34 -13.46 4.10
N LEU A 12 -21.06 -13.23 4.45
CA LEU A 12 -20.02 -14.26 4.38
C LEU A 12 -20.35 -15.48 5.25
N VAL A 13 -20.75 -15.25 6.49
CA VAL A 13 -21.16 -16.35 7.40
C VAL A 13 -22.35 -17.13 6.81
N ALA A 14 -23.38 -16.44 6.31
CA ALA A 14 -24.56 -17.10 5.73
C ALA A 14 -24.17 -17.91 4.47
N THR A 15 -23.32 -17.35 3.61
CA THR A 15 -22.84 -18.03 2.39
C THR A 15 -22.07 -19.29 2.74
N PHE A 16 -21.09 -19.20 3.64
CA PHE A 16 -20.27 -20.37 4.00
C PHE A 16 -21.01 -21.39 4.87
N TRP A 17 -22.08 -20.97 5.57
CA TRP A 17 -22.97 -21.90 6.25
C TRP A 17 -23.76 -22.77 5.26
N GLN A 18 -24.24 -22.15 4.16
CA GLN A 18 -24.99 -22.84 3.11
C GLN A 18 -24.08 -23.66 2.18
N GLN A 19 -22.96 -23.06 1.81
CA GLN A 19 -21.95 -23.65 0.91
C GLN A 19 -20.55 -23.49 1.51
N PRO A 20 -20.09 -24.48 2.30
CA PRO A 20 -18.76 -24.44 2.86
C PRO A 20 -17.69 -24.35 1.75
N TYR A 21 -16.73 -23.44 1.94
CA TYR A 21 -15.60 -23.31 1.02
C TYR A 21 -14.78 -24.61 0.97
N ARG A 22 -14.56 -25.15 -0.22
CA ARG A 22 -13.87 -26.43 -0.42
C ARG A 22 -12.67 -26.33 -1.35
N GLU A 23 -12.46 -25.17 -1.94
CA GLU A 23 -11.31 -24.96 -2.81
C GLU A 23 -10.00 -24.92 -1.99
N PRO A 24 -8.89 -25.46 -2.54
CA PRO A 24 -7.60 -25.38 -1.87
C PRO A 24 -7.13 -23.93 -1.74
N LEU A 25 -6.55 -23.60 -0.59
CA LEU A 25 -5.98 -22.28 -0.37
C LEU A 25 -4.76 -22.06 -1.28
N ILE A 26 -4.67 -20.87 -1.85
CA ILE A 26 -3.55 -20.48 -2.69
C ILE A 26 -2.36 -20.09 -1.81
N HIS A 27 -1.21 -20.71 -2.05
CA HIS A 27 0.03 -20.38 -1.36
C HIS A 27 0.80 -19.28 -2.10
N TRP A 28 0.62 -18.04 -1.69
CA TRP A 28 1.25 -16.87 -2.32
C TRP A 28 2.75 -16.72 -2.03
N ARG A 29 3.30 -17.43 -1.03
CA ARG A 29 4.71 -17.32 -0.60
C ARG A 29 5.06 -15.85 -0.32
N THR A 30 6.18 -15.36 -0.88
CA THR A 30 6.63 -13.97 -0.72
C THR A 30 5.70 -12.94 -1.38
N ALA A 31 4.94 -13.34 -2.41
CA ALA A 31 3.94 -12.47 -3.03
C ALA A 31 2.77 -12.12 -2.10
N LEU A 32 2.62 -12.83 -0.97
CA LEU A 32 1.60 -12.55 0.04
C LEU A 32 1.68 -11.10 0.56
N HIS A 33 2.90 -10.57 0.75
CA HIS A 33 3.08 -9.21 1.22
C HIS A 33 2.44 -8.18 0.29
N ASP A 34 2.69 -8.29 -1.01
CA ASP A 34 2.10 -7.35 -1.97
C ASP A 34 0.59 -7.58 -2.11
N ARG A 35 0.15 -8.83 -2.19
CA ARG A 35 -1.28 -9.18 -2.30
C ARG A 35 -2.13 -8.70 -1.13
N CYS A 36 -1.62 -8.82 0.10
CA CYS A 36 -2.37 -8.47 1.31
C CYS A 36 -2.16 -7.04 1.79
N LEU A 37 -1.20 -6.29 1.23
CA LEU A 37 -0.78 -5.01 1.77
C LEU A 37 -0.89 -3.85 0.78
N LEU A 38 -0.86 -4.13 -0.54
CA LEU A 38 -0.99 -3.08 -1.54
C LEU A 38 -2.45 -2.80 -1.88
N PRO A 39 -2.87 -1.54 -1.84
CA PRO A 39 -4.24 -1.11 -2.12
C PRO A 39 -4.85 -1.67 -3.40
N HIS A 40 -4.09 -1.72 -4.49
CA HIS A 40 -4.57 -2.25 -5.77
C HIS A 40 -5.09 -3.68 -5.63
N PHE A 41 -4.28 -4.56 -5.04
CA PHE A 41 -4.66 -5.97 -4.88
C PHE A 41 -5.77 -6.15 -3.85
N LEU A 42 -5.74 -5.40 -2.76
CA LEU A 42 -6.80 -5.43 -1.75
C LEU A 42 -8.16 -5.04 -2.33
N TRP A 43 -8.17 -4.01 -3.18
CA TRP A 43 -9.41 -3.57 -3.81
C TRP A 43 -9.95 -4.58 -4.82
N ASN A 44 -9.06 -5.20 -5.61
CA ASN A 44 -9.42 -6.24 -6.56
C ASN A 44 -9.96 -7.50 -5.83
N ASP A 45 -9.28 -7.93 -4.77
CA ASP A 45 -9.72 -9.08 -3.98
C ASP A 45 -11.08 -8.83 -3.31
N LEU A 46 -11.32 -7.61 -2.80
CA LEU A 46 -12.66 -7.22 -2.31
C LEU A 46 -13.69 -7.33 -3.43
N GLY A 47 -13.38 -6.86 -4.64
CA GLY A 47 -14.24 -6.98 -5.81
C GLY A 47 -14.65 -8.43 -6.09
N HIS A 48 -13.70 -9.36 -6.02
CA HIS A 48 -13.97 -10.80 -6.19
C HIS A 48 -14.90 -11.34 -5.09
N VAL A 49 -14.67 -10.94 -3.83
CA VAL A 49 -15.55 -11.31 -2.71
C VAL A 49 -16.96 -10.79 -2.93
N LEU A 50 -17.13 -9.53 -3.34
CA LEU A 50 -18.45 -8.95 -3.59
C LEU A 50 -19.16 -9.64 -4.76
N THR A 51 -18.44 -10.00 -5.81
CA THR A 51 -18.97 -10.76 -6.95
C THR A 51 -19.46 -12.15 -6.49
N SER A 52 -18.69 -12.84 -5.66
CA SER A 52 -19.08 -14.15 -5.11
C SER A 52 -20.32 -14.04 -4.21
N LEU A 53 -20.43 -12.99 -3.42
CA LEU A 53 -21.60 -12.73 -2.58
C LEU A 53 -22.84 -12.38 -3.42
N GLN A 54 -22.65 -11.64 -4.52
CA GLN A 54 -23.73 -11.34 -5.45
C GLN A 54 -24.31 -12.63 -6.09
N GLN A 55 -23.45 -13.56 -6.45
CA GLN A 55 -23.86 -14.88 -6.95
C GLN A 55 -24.62 -15.68 -5.90
N ALA A 56 -24.32 -15.47 -4.60
CA ALA A 56 -25.04 -16.06 -3.46
C ALA A 56 -26.33 -15.29 -3.08
N GLY A 57 -26.70 -14.23 -3.83
CA GLY A 57 -27.91 -13.45 -3.61
C GLY A 57 -27.74 -12.23 -2.70
N PHE A 58 -26.52 -11.85 -2.32
CA PHE A 58 -26.24 -10.67 -1.50
C PHE A 58 -25.66 -9.53 -2.36
N ASN A 59 -26.44 -8.50 -2.61
CA ASN A 59 -26.02 -7.37 -3.43
C ASN A 59 -25.29 -6.33 -2.58
N PHE A 60 -23.99 -6.19 -2.84
CA PHE A 60 -23.14 -5.14 -2.29
C PHE A 60 -22.60 -4.27 -3.41
N GLU A 61 -22.60 -2.96 -3.17
CA GLU A 61 -22.00 -2.00 -4.10
C GLU A 61 -20.57 -1.66 -3.64
N PRO A 62 -19.54 -1.78 -4.51
CA PRO A 62 -18.15 -1.48 -4.13
C PRO A 62 -17.96 -0.09 -3.53
N GLN A 63 -18.72 0.91 -4.00
CA GLN A 63 -18.66 2.28 -3.49
C GLN A 63 -19.04 2.41 -2.00
N TRP A 64 -19.76 1.45 -1.41
CA TRP A 64 -20.04 1.46 0.02
C TRP A 64 -18.79 1.21 0.87
N PHE A 65 -17.76 0.62 0.28
CA PHE A 65 -16.48 0.32 0.92
C PHE A 65 -15.40 1.38 0.65
N ALA A 66 -15.57 2.20 -0.40
CA ALA A 66 -14.58 3.19 -0.80
C ALA A 66 -14.16 4.14 0.33
N PRO A 67 -15.05 4.68 1.18
CA PRO A 67 -14.64 5.54 2.29
C PRO A 67 -13.76 4.83 3.33
N HIS A 68 -13.98 3.53 3.55
CA HIS A 68 -13.14 2.74 4.45
C HIS A 68 -11.79 2.44 3.85
N PHE A 69 -11.78 2.18 2.55
CA PHE A 69 -10.57 1.94 1.79
C PHE A 69 -9.69 3.19 1.75
N ASP A 70 -10.27 4.35 1.44
CA ASP A 70 -9.55 5.63 1.41
C ASP A 70 -9.05 6.07 2.78
N PHE A 71 -9.80 5.74 3.85
CA PHE A 71 -9.34 5.98 5.21
C PHE A 71 -8.12 5.13 5.57
N ARG A 72 -8.07 3.86 5.15
CA ARG A 72 -6.96 2.93 5.47
C ARG A 72 -5.77 3.09 4.54
N CYS A 73 -6.03 3.45 3.32
CA CYS A 73 -5.04 3.61 2.27
C CYS A 73 -5.28 4.95 1.55
N PRO A 74 -5.07 6.10 2.22
CA PRO A 74 -5.34 7.40 1.64
C PRO A 74 -4.50 7.66 0.40
N PRO A 75 -5.04 8.35 -0.61
CA PRO A 75 -4.24 8.88 -1.71
C PRO A 75 -3.30 9.96 -1.16
N ILE A 76 -2.05 9.94 -1.63
CA ILE A 76 -1.00 10.88 -1.19
C ILE A 76 -0.82 11.97 -2.24
N GLY A 77 -0.76 11.58 -3.51
CA GLY A 77 -0.56 12.50 -4.61
C GLY A 77 -0.31 11.79 -5.93
N GLU A 78 -0.10 12.57 -6.96
CA GLU A 78 0.21 12.07 -8.30
C GLU A 78 1.10 13.05 -9.06
N PHE A 79 1.82 12.54 -10.03
CA PHE A 79 2.60 13.35 -10.96
C PHE A 79 2.68 12.69 -12.33
N ARG A 80 3.07 13.50 -13.32
CA ARG A 80 3.21 13.04 -14.71
C ARG A 80 4.59 13.45 -15.24
N THR A 81 5.27 12.52 -15.87
CA THR A 81 6.55 12.76 -16.53
C THR A 81 6.79 11.71 -17.60
N ALA A 82 7.47 12.06 -18.68
CA ALA A 82 7.84 11.16 -19.77
C ALA A 82 6.67 10.31 -20.33
N GLY A 83 5.46 10.84 -20.35
CA GLY A 83 4.25 10.11 -20.77
C GLY A 83 3.69 9.15 -19.74
N LEU A 84 4.34 9.01 -18.59
CA LEU A 84 3.86 8.22 -17.46
C LEU A 84 2.95 9.05 -16.56
N HIS A 85 1.95 8.40 -15.98
CA HIS A 85 1.19 8.93 -14.87
C HIS A 85 1.41 8.02 -13.65
N ILE A 86 1.97 8.59 -12.59
CA ILE A 86 2.32 7.88 -11.36
C ILE A 86 1.47 8.43 -10.23
N ARG A 87 0.73 7.53 -9.58
CA ARG A 87 -0.10 7.83 -8.41
C ARG A 87 0.50 7.16 -7.17
N LEU A 88 0.50 7.90 -6.07
CA LEU A 88 1.00 7.46 -4.77
C LEU A 88 -0.18 7.26 -3.83
N ARG A 89 -0.17 6.15 -3.13
CA ARG A 89 -1.17 5.84 -2.10
C ARG A 89 -0.48 5.19 -0.90
N GLN A 90 -0.94 5.51 0.30
CA GLN A 90 -0.52 4.79 1.50
C GLN A 90 -0.88 3.31 1.36
N ALA A 91 0.06 2.44 1.73
CA ALA A 91 -0.14 1.01 1.76
C ALA A 91 0.00 0.48 3.20
N LEU A 92 -0.37 -0.76 3.41
CA LEU A 92 -0.26 -1.39 4.72
C LEU A 92 1.15 -1.97 4.91
N GLU A 93 1.71 -1.78 6.09
CA GLU A 93 2.95 -2.44 6.52
C GLU A 93 2.70 -3.17 7.84
N PRO A 94 2.99 -4.47 7.94
CA PRO A 94 2.90 -5.18 9.20
C PRO A 94 4.08 -4.78 10.07
N TRP A 95 3.80 -4.22 11.23
CA TRP A 95 4.83 -3.85 12.19
C TRP A 95 5.31 -5.08 12.98
N TYR A 96 6.60 -5.15 13.21
CA TYR A 96 7.18 -6.23 14.00
C TYR A 96 6.83 -6.08 15.49
N VAL A 97 6.45 -7.19 16.11
CA VAL A 97 6.21 -7.24 17.57
C VAL A 97 7.55 -7.25 18.27
N LEU A 98 7.79 -6.27 19.13
CA LEU A 98 8.99 -6.13 19.96
C LEU A 98 8.86 -6.88 21.28
N GLY A 99 7.64 -6.96 21.80
CA GLY A 99 7.35 -7.65 23.05
C GLY A 99 5.86 -7.68 23.34
N GLU A 100 5.48 -8.53 24.27
CA GLU A 100 4.11 -8.67 24.76
C GLU A 100 4.12 -8.69 26.28
N GLU A 101 3.18 -7.96 26.89
CA GLU A 101 2.96 -7.96 28.34
C GLU A 101 1.52 -8.36 28.64
N PRO A 102 1.29 -9.30 29.57
CA PRO A 102 -0.05 -9.62 30.04
C PRO A 102 -0.62 -8.45 30.82
N GLY A 103 -1.85 -8.07 30.51
CA GLY A 103 -2.60 -7.01 31.19
C GLY A 103 -3.93 -7.52 31.71
N SER A 104 -4.58 -6.72 32.54
CA SER A 104 -5.88 -7.08 33.17
C SER A 104 -7.03 -7.27 32.17
N GLY A 105 -6.90 -6.77 30.94
CA GLY A 105 -7.90 -6.88 29.86
C GLY A 105 -7.42 -7.61 28.61
N GLY A 106 -6.25 -8.28 28.68
CA GLY A 106 -5.65 -8.96 27.52
C GLY A 106 -4.13 -8.79 27.50
N THR A 107 -3.53 -8.93 26.32
CA THR A 107 -2.11 -8.76 26.09
C THR A 107 -1.85 -7.41 25.41
N THR A 108 -0.94 -6.61 25.97
CA THR A 108 -0.43 -5.41 25.34
C THR A 108 0.78 -5.77 24.47
N ARG A 109 0.74 -5.35 23.20
CA ARG A 109 1.84 -5.55 22.26
C ARG A 109 2.59 -4.26 22.02
N TYR A 110 3.91 -4.35 22.12
CA TYR A 110 4.82 -3.30 21.69
C TYR A 110 5.30 -3.62 20.28
N VAL A 111 5.19 -2.67 19.38
CA VAL A 111 5.49 -2.86 17.97
C VAL A 111 6.51 -1.85 17.46
N ASP A 112 7.34 -2.25 16.49
CA ASP A 112 8.22 -1.35 15.77
C ASP A 112 7.43 -0.68 14.64
N SER A 113 6.99 0.55 14.89
CA SER A 113 6.25 1.37 13.93
C SER A 113 7.15 2.23 13.03
N SER A 114 8.46 1.96 13.01
CA SER A 114 9.42 2.79 12.25
C SER A 114 9.29 2.67 10.74
N VAL A 115 8.64 1.61 10.26
CA VAL A 115 8.56 1.28 8.84
C VAL A 115 7.15 1.47 8.32
N GLU A 116 7.07 2.09 7.16
CA GLU A 116 5.86 2.38 6.40
C GLU A 116 5.97 1.82 4.98
N ARG A 117 4.86 1.78 4.26
CA ARG A 117 4.82 1.36 2.85
C ARG A 117 4.00 2.32 2.01
N LEU A 118 4.48 2.60 0.80
CA LEU A 118 3.74 3.26 -0.26
C LEU A 118 3.43 2.29 -1.38
N GLN A 119 2.29 2.49 -2.04
CA GLN A 119 2.03 1.95 -3.36
C GLN A 119 2.32 3.00 -4.42
N LEU A 120 3.13 2.62 -5.41
CA LEU A 120 3.25 3.30 -6.68
C LEU A 120 2.30 2.62 -7.67
N HIS A 121 1.43 3.39 -8.30
CA HIS A 121 0.59 2.93 -9.40
C HIS A 121 0.99 3.70 -10.66
N VAL A 122 1.59 3.01 -11.59
CA VAL A 122 2.20 3.56 -12.80
C VAL A 122 1.37 3.18 -14.00
N THR A 123 0.98 4.16 -14.82
CA THR A 123 0.28 3.93 -16.07
C THR A 123 1.01 4.63 -17.23
N GLY A 124 0.88 4.05 -18.43
CA GLY A 124 1.55 4.56 -19.64
C GLY A 124 2.96 4.00 -19.85
N LEU A 125 3.40 3.04 -19.05
CA LEU A 125 4.75 2.46 -19.16
C LEU A 125 4.77 1.37 -20.25
N HIS A 126 5.14 1.78 -21.47
CA HIS A 126 5.29 0.87 -22.61
C HIS A 126 6.75 0.71 -23.05
N ALA A 127 7.61 1.65 -22.68
CA ALA A 127 9.01 1.64 -23.07
C ALA A 127 9.87 0.85 -22.09
N GLN A 128 10.60 -0.14 -22.59
CA GLN A 128 11.45 -1.03 -21.77
C GLN A 128 12.66 -0.35 -21.14
N HIS A 129 13.08 0.81 -21.67
CA HIS A 129 14.22 1.58 -21.17
C HIS A 129 13.84 2.56 -20.07
N LEU A 130 12.55 2.67 -19.70
CA LEU A 130 12.10 3.50 -18.60
C LEU A 130 12.03 2.67 -17.31
N GLU A 131 12.66 3.15 -16.28
CA GLU A 131 12.68 2.55 -14.95
C GLU A 131 12.26 3.58 -13.90
N ILE A 132 11.73 3.08 -12.78
CA ILE A 132 11.41 3.90 -11.64
C ILE A 132 12.37 3.57 -10.52
N ALA A 133 12.95 4.60 -9.93
CA ALA A 133 13.81 4.51 -8.76
C ALA A 133 13.23 5.30 -7.60
N VAL A 134 13.47 4.83 -6.39
CA VAL A 134 13.16 5.56 -5.15
C VAL A 134 14.43 5.67 -4.34
N ASN A 135 14.83 6.90 -4.01
CA ASN A 135 16.11 7.21 -3.37
C ASN A 135 17.31 6.53 -4.07
N GLY A 136 17.29 6.52 -5.40
CA GLY A 136 18.33 5.92 -6.23
C GLY A 136 18.30 4.39 -6.34
N VAL A 137 17.34 3.74 -5.71
CA VAL A 137 17.17 2.28 -5.79
C VAL A 137 16.03 1.95 -6.77
N ARG A 138 16.31 1.11 -7.75
CA ARG A 138 15.31 0.63 -8.70
C ARG A 138 14.18 -0.09 -7.99
N VAL A 139 12.95 0.27 -8.35
CA VAL A 139 11.74 -0.35 -7.81
C VAL A 139 11.28 -1.49 -8.72
N PRO A 140 11.13 -2.72 -8.20
CA PRO A 140 10.53 -3.81 -8.96
C PRO A 140 9.06 -3.52 -9.22
N LEU A 141 8.67 -3.52 -10.50
CA LEU A 141 7.32 -3.27 -10.94
C LEU A 141 6.60 -4.60 -11.25
N THR A 142 5.39 -4.77 -10.74
CA THR A 142 4.50 -5.89 -11.05
C THR A 142 3.47 -5.43 -12.06
N ALA A 143 3.40 -6.08 -13.22
CA ALA A 143 2.39 -5.80 -14.22
C ALA A 143 0.99 -6.17 -13.70
N THR A 144 0.00 -5.37 -14.08
CA THR A 144 -1.42 -5.68 -13.88
C THR A 144 -2.00 -6.35 -15.14
N ASP A 145 -3.30 -6.60 -15.13
CA ASP A 145 -4.02 -7.14 -16.30
C ASP A 145 -4.20 -6.09 -17.42
N THR A 146 -3.86 -4.83 -17.14
CA THR A 146 -3.95 -3.72 -18.11
C THR A 146 -2.58 -3.45 -18.72
N PRO A 147 -2.41 -3.50 -20.04
CA PRO A 147 -1.15 -3.19 -20.70
C PRO A 147 -0.63 -1.78 -20.37
N GLY A 148 0.64 -1.69 -20.01
CA GLY A 148 1.27 -0.43 -19.61
C GLY A 148 0.93 0.04 -18.21
N GLU A 149 0.25 -0.78 -17.41
CA GLU A 149 -0.08 -0.52 -16.03
C GLU A 149 0.73 -1.43 -15.09
N PHE A 150 1.33 -0.83 -14.08
CA PHE A 150 2.20 -1.52 -13.13
C PHE A 150 1.95 -1.01 -11.71
N ILE A 151 2.16 -1.92 -10.76
CA ILE A 151 2.07 -1.66 -9.32
C ILE A 151 3.41 -1.99 -8.67
N ALA A 152 3.80 -1.19 -7.69
CA ALA A 152 4.93 -1.50 -6.83
C ALA A 152 4.67 -1.09 -5.39
N GLY A 153 5.22 -1.85 -4.44
CA GLY A 153 5.28 -1.50 -3.04
C GLY A 153 6.66 -0.97 -2.67
N VAL A 154 6.72 0.20 -2.07
CA VAL A 154 7.95 0.80 -1.56
C VAL A 154 7.90 0.81 -0.05
N ARG A 155 8.73 -0.01 0.57
CA ARG A 155 8.92 -0.04 2.01
C ARG A 155 10.02 0.94 2.38
N TYR A 156 9.78 1.78 3.40
CA TYR A 156 10.74 2.79 3.83
C TYR A 156 10.67 3.02 5.33
N ARG A 157 11.77 3.47 5.91
CA ARG A 157 11.83 3.88 7.29
C ARG A 157 11.38 5.33 7.40
N ALA A 158 10.22 5.53 8.01
CA ALA A 158 9.57 6.84 8.11
C ALA A 158 10.09 7.67 9.28
N TRP A 159 10.43 7.01 10.41
CA TRP A 159 10.86 7.65 11.64
C TRP A 159 11.71 6.70 12.49
N ALA A 160 12.34 7.19 13.55
CA ALA A 160 13.20 6.42 14.44
C ALA A 160 12.70 6.52 15.87
N PRO A 161 11.77 5.65 16.31
CA PRO A 161 11.33 5.60 17.68
C PRO A 161 12.47 5.12 18.59
N PRO A 162 12.45 5.46 19.90
CA PRO A 162 13.48 5.02 20.84
C PRO A 162 13.65 3.49 20.88
N SER A 163 12.56 2.76 20.70
CA SER A 163 12.54 1.28 20.69
C SER A 163 12.23 0.76 19.29
N CYS A 164 13.22 0.77 18.40
CA CYS A 164 13.11 0.16 17.07
C CYS A 164 14.13 -0.96 16.91
N LEU A 165 13.83 -1.93 16.01
CA LEU A 165 14.68 -3.10 15.77
C LEU A 165 16.05 -2.74 15.21
N HIS A 166 16.14 -1.67 14.44
CA HIS A 166 17.35 -1.26 13.73
C HIS A 166 17.65 0.22 13.98
N PRO A 167 18.07 0.62 15.20
CA PRO A 167 18.28 2.04 15.56
C PRO A 167 19.38 2.70 14.72
N THR A 168 20.30 1.93 14.16
CA THR A 168 21.43 2.43 13.35
C THR A 168 21.09 2.67 11.88
N ILE A 169 19.94 2.16 11.40
CA ILE A 169 19.49 2.43 10.03
C ILE A 169 18.90 3.83 9.99
N GLY A 170 19.43 4.69 9.13
CA GLY A 170 18.95 6.05 8.93
C GLY A 170 17.53 6.12 8.36
N LEU A 171 16.92 7.28 8.47
CA LEU A 171 15.60 7.55 7.87
C LEU A 171 15.72 7.58 6.33
N HIS A 172 14.67 7.10 5.66
CA HIS A 172 14.57 7.11 4.20
C HIS A 172 13.76 8.31 3.68
N VAL A 173 13.54 9.30 4.51
CA VAL A 173 12.74 10.49 4.20
C VAL A 173 13.61 11.71 3.94
N PRO A 174 13.28 12.56 2.93
CA PRO A 174 12.18 12.39 1.98
C PRO A 174 12.40 11.24 1.01
N LEU A 175 11.30 10.69 0.46
CA LEU A 175 11.39 9.75 -0.64
C LEU A 175 11.45 10.53 -1.96
N THR A 176 12.53 10.38 -2.69
CA THR A 176 12.68 10.92 -4.04
C THR A 176 12.33 9.84 -5.03
N ILE A 177 11.21 10.01 -5.74
CA ILE A 177 10.73 9.09 -6.77
C ILE A 177 11.15 9.68 -8.11
N ASP A 178 11.89 8.92 -8.89
CA ASP A 178 12.50 9.37 -10.13
C ASP A 178 12.19 8.41 -11.27
N VAL A 179 11.89 8.95 -12.44
CA VAL A 179 11.75 8.20 -13.70
C VAL A 179 13.06 8.34 -14.46
N PHE A 180 13.69 7.22 -14.72
CA PHE A 180 15.02 7.15 -15.32
C PHE A 180 14.99 6.49 -16.70
N ASP A 181 15.62 7.13 -17.66
CA ASP A 181 15.87 6.57 -18.98
C ASP A 181 17.23 5.87 -18.97
N THR A 182 17.20 4.53 -18.96
CA THR A 182 18.42 3.71 -18.91
C THR A 182 19.22 3.77 -20.22
N ALA A 183 18.55 4.03 -21.35
CA ALA A 183 19.24 4.14 -22.65
C ALA A 183 19.97 5.48 -22.77
N ALA A 184 19.38 6.56 -22.26
CA ALA A 184 20.00 7.88 -22.27
C ALA A 184 20.84 8.16 -21.01
N GLY A 185 20.77 7.31 -20.00
CA GLY A 185 21.50 7.47 -18.73
C GLY A 185 21.12 8.72 -17.95
N ARG A 186 19.84 9.16 -18.02
CA ARG A 186 19.40 10.40 -17.39
C ARG A 186 18.02 10.29 -16.73
N SER A 187 17.79 11.12 -15.72
CA SER A 187 16.47 11.35 -15.15
C SER A 187 15.59 12.13 -16.13
N LEU A 188 14.33 11.73 -16.18
CA LEU A 188 13.28 12.40 -16.96
C LEU A 188 12.34 13.21 -16.06
N GLY A 189 12.63 13.25 -14.76
CA GLY A 189 11.84 13.94 -13.75
C GLY A 189 11.17 13.00 -12.76
N GLY A 190 10.64 13.56 -11.71
CA GLY A 190 10.08 12.82 -10.61
C GLY A 190 9.39 13.70 -9.60
N CYS A 191 9.17 13.19 -8.41
CA CYS A 191 8.63 13.95 -7.30
C CYS A 191 9.37 13.62 -6.00
N ARG A 192 9.21 14.48 -5.01
CA ARG A 192 9.70 14.26 -3.66
C ARG A 192 8.52 14.19 -2.70
N TYR A 193 8.43 13.06 -1.99
CA TYR A 193 7.42 12.84 -0.97
C TYR A 193 8.02 13.07 0.41
N HIS A 194 7.49 14.05 1.12
CA HIS A 194 7.83 14.32 2.52
C HIS A 194 6.81 13.62 3.40
N VAL A 195 7.28 12.67 4.20
CA VAL A 195 6.41 11.89 5.08
C VAL A 195 5.94 12.77 6.23
N ASP A 196 4.63 12.88 6.39
CA ASP A 196 4.01 13.44 7.58
C ASP A 196 3.62 12.29 8.52
N HIS A 197 4.30 12.20 9.65
CA HIS A 197 3.99 11.21 10.65
C HIS A 197 3.25 11.84 11.83
N PRO A 198 2.06 11.37 12.21
CA PRO A 198 1.27 11.94 13.32
C PRO A 198 2.00 11.96 14.67
N GLY A 199 3.04 11.14 14.83
CA GLY A 199 3.91 11.08 16.00
C GLY A 199 4.88 12.25 16.14
N GLY A 200 4.88 13.22 15.22
CA GLY A 200 5.59 14.48 15.38
C GLY A 200 7.11 14.41 15.28
N LEU A 201 7.66 13.49 14.48
CA LEU A 201 9.10 13.25 14.42
C LEU A 201 9.82 13.92 13.27
N ASN A 202 9.15 14.74 12.53
CA ASN A 202 9.80 15.65 11.60
C ASN A 202 9.42 17.09 11.96
N PRO A 203 10.09 17.71 12.96
CA PRO A 203 9.79 19.08 13.38
C PRO A 203 10.02 20.11 12.26
N GLU A 204 10.69 19.71 11.18
CA GLU A 204 10.93 20.53 9.99
C GLU A 204 10.10 20.08 8.76
N GLY A 205 9.37 18.98 8.90
CA GLY A 205 8.59 18.37 7.83
C GLY A 205 7.22 18.99 7.67
N PHE A 206 7.13 20.14 7.08
CA PHE A 206 5.85 20.67 6.65
C PHE A 206 5.28 19.91 5.46
N ALA A 207 3.97 19.72 5.59
CA ALA A 207 3.11 19.16 4.58
C ALA A 207 3.49 19.56 3.15
N CYS A 208 3.43 18.58 2.28
CA CYS A 208 3.62 18.67 0.86
C CYS A 208 2.97 19.91 0.25
N ARG A 209 3.72 20.97 0.11
CA ARG A 209 3.54 21.82 -1.05
C ARG A 209 4.30 21.09 -2.16
N GLY A 210 3.55 20.58 -3.13
CA GLY A 210 4.14 20.12 -4.34
C GLY A 210 4.99 21.25 -4.91
N ASP A 211 6.29 21.12 -4.77
CA ASP A 211 7.20 21.94 -5.51
C ASP A 211 7.01 21.56 -6.97
N LYS A 212 6.22 22.38 -7.66
CA LYS A 212 6.23 22.40 -9.11
C LYS A 212 7.61 22.89 -9.54
N PRO A 213 8.22 22.21 -10.54
CA PRO A 213 9.45 22.69 -11.16
C PRO A 213 9.25 24.08 -11.76
#